data_6f2d2cce4db4975d5ca55668cc738003
#
_entry.id   6f2d2cce4db4975d5ca55668cc738003
#
_cell.length_a   1.000
_cell.length_b   1.000
_cell.length_c   1.000
_cell.angle_alpha   90.00
_cell.angle_beta   90.00
_cell.angle_gamma   90.00
#
_symmetry.space_group_name_H-M   'P 1'
#
loop_
_entity.id
_entity.type
_entity.pdbx_description
1 polymer ?
#
loop_
_entity_poly.entity_id
_entity_poly.type
_entity_poly.pdbx_seq_one_letter_code
_entity_poly.pdbx_strand_id
1 'polypeptide(L)'
;LCQECQGIGKKRKRPRKKMRLLYQRALEQFEKSGGEGIAPVRTKGHLYSCLICSGSGIIRSARSPIADKENYPHVAIIGGGIGGVALAVACLHRGIPFTLYERDKSFDERSQGYGLTLQQASKAIEGLGIVSLSEGVISTRHLVHTTEGKVIGEWGNRKWVQSNEKTSAKRTNVHIARQSLRLALLEQLGGHEAVKWGHQLVDFKESVLKSDKGSESECVELSFQVDNEIKHIKADLVVGADGIRSSVRKLLIDEESTPLRYLGCIVILGICPLADLNGLEHSLLDSATVFQTANGHERIYMMPYASDSVMWQLSFPMLEEEARALSAKGPQALKEEACRRCQWHDPIPQILTATLDTQVSGYPVYDRVLLEPEWLAKEGRTTL
;
A
#
# COMPACT_ATOMS: atom_id res chain seq x y z
N LEU A 1 -1.77 -22.55 0.39
CA LEU A 1 -1.24 -22.22 1.72
C LEU A 1 -0.22 -23.21 2.22
N CYS A 2 0.72 -22.77 3.05
CA CYS A 2 1.64 -23.65 3.77
C CYS A 2 0.87 -24.40 4.87
N GLN A 3 0.74 -25.71 4.76
CA GLN A 3 0.03 -26.55 5.73
C GLN A 3 0.68 -26.51 7.12
N GLU A 4 2.02 -26.43 7.19
CA GLU A 4 2.77 -26.45 8.43
C GLU A 4 2.46 -25.27 9.36
N CYS A 5 2.18 -24.09 8.82
CA CYS A 5 1.81 -22.89 9.57
C CYS A 5 0.38 -22.40 9.26
N GLN A 6 -0.40 -23.16 8.50
CA GLN A 6 -1.77 -22.82 8.10
C GLN A 6 -1.89 -21.42 7.45
N GLY A 7 -0.90 -21.04 6.65
CA GLY A 7 -0.89 -19.75 5.97
C GLY A 7 -0.44 -18.56 6.81
N ILE A 8 -0.13 -18.74 8.10
CA ILE A 8 0.25 -17.66 9.02
C ILE A 8 1.70 -17.17 8.78
N GLY A 9 2.55 -18.00 8.16
CA GLY A 9 3.98 -17.72 7.98
C GLY A 9 4.82 -17.83 9.25
N LYS A 10 4.18 -17.90 10.42
CA LYS A 10 4.84 -17.94 11.72
C LYS A 10 4.34 -19.11 12.55
N LYS A 11 5.22 -19.64 13.39
CA LYS A 11 4.91 -20.65 14.39
C LYS A 11 5.27 -20.14 15.78
N ARG A 12 4.58 -20.64 16.80
CA ARG A 12 4.81 -20.24 18.19
C ARG A 12 5.56 -21.33 18.94
N LYS A 13 6.71 -21.00 19.50
CA LYS A 13 7.42 -21.91 20.42
C LYS A 13 6.58 -22.08 21.69
N ARG A 14 6.65 -23.27 22.25
CA ARG A 14 6.06 -23.53 23.58
C ARG A 14 6.79 -22.66 24.63
N PRO A 15 6.10 -22.01 25.58
CA PRO A 15 6.75 -21.28 26.64
C PRO A 15 7.72 -22.15 27.44
N ARG A 16 8.83 -21.57 27.91
CA ARG A 16 9.83 -22.28 28.74
C ARG A 16 9.16 -22.91 29.97
N LYS A 17 9.68 -24.03 30.44
CA LYS A 17 9.14 -24.78 31.60
C LYS A 17 8.91 -23.87 32.81
N LYS A 18 9.88 -22.99 33.14
CA LYS A 18 9.79 -22.02 34.23
C LYS A 18 8.55 -21.10 34.11
N MET A 19 8.28 -20.57 32.92
CA MET A 19 7.13 -19.67 32.69
C MET A 19 5.79 -20.39 32.80
N ARG A 20 5.73 -21.65 32.36
CA ARG A 20 4.54 -22.48 32.52
C ARG A 20 4.25 -22.79 33.98
N LEU A 21 5.28 -23.12 34.77
CA LEU A 21 5.15 -23.37 36.21
C LEU A 21 4.75 -22.10 36.99
N LEU A 22 5.29 -20.95 36.63
CA LEU A 22 4.87 -19.66 37.23
C LEU A 22 3.40 -19.35 36.95
N TYR A 23 2.96 -19.57 35.71
CA TYR A 23 1.56 -19.40 35.34
C TYR A 23 0.65 -20.36 36.10
N GLN A 24 1.01 -21.65 36.20
CA GLN A 24 0.23 -22.64 36.95
C GLN A 24 0.10 -22.26 38.43
N ARG A 25 1.19 -21.84 39.07
CA ARG A 25 1.16 -21.37 40.48
C ARG A 25 0.29 -20.13 40.67
N ALA A 26 0.37 -19.17 39.73
CA ALA A 26 -0.48 -17.98 39.78
C ALA A 26 -1.96 -18.33 39.60
N LEU A 27 -2.27 -19.28 38.74
CA LEU A 27 -3.63 -19.76 38.52
C LEU A 27 -4.18 -20.49 39.78
N GLU A 28 -3.38 -21.37 40.40
CA GLU A 28 -3.75 -22.05 41.64
C GLU A 28 -3.98 -21.06 42.80
N GLN A 29 -3.18 -19.98 42.87
CA GLN A 29 -3.37 -18.91 43.87
C GLN A 29 -4.67 -18.14 43.63
N PHE A 30 -4.94 -17.79 42.36
CA PHE A 30 -6.16 -17.11 41.96
C PHE A 30 -7.41 -17.94 42.24
N GLU A 31 -7.38 -19.25 41.94
CA GLU A 31 -8.48 -20.18 42.28
C GLU A 31 -8.66 -20.31 43.81
N LYS A 32 -7.58 -20.40 44.59
CA LYS A 32 -7.65 -20.47 46.07
C LYS A 32 -8.17 -19.19 46.71
N SER A 33 -8.00 -18.04 46.07
CA SER A 33 -8.59 -16.76 46.53
C SER A 33 -10.08 -16.61 46.17
N GLY A 34 -10.71 -17.62 45.59
CA GLY A 34 -12.09 -17.53 45.14
C GLY A 34 -12.26 -16.69 43.85
N GLY A 35 -11.20 -16.44 43.11
CA GLY A 35 -11.23 -15.61 41.89
C GLY A 35 -11.09 -14.11 42.19
N GLU A 36 -10.69 -13.73 43.41
CA GLU A 36 -10.43 -12.32 43.71
C GLU A 36 -9.10 -11.83 43.10
N GLY A 37 -9.14 -10.65 42.44
CA GLY A 37 -7.99 -10.03 41.81
C GLY A 37 -7.95 -10.17 40.29
N ILE A 38 -6.77 -9.89 39.72
CA ILE A 38 -6.55 -9.98 38.25
C ILE A 38 -6.25 -11.42 37.84
N ALA A 39 -7.07 -12.00 36.99
CA ALA A 39 -6.85 -13.35 36.47
C ALA A 39 -5.47 -13.45 35.76
N PRO A 40 -4.66 -14.49 36.06
CA PRO A 40 -3.33 -14.60 35.48
C PRO A 40 -3.41 -14.88 33.98
N VAL A 41 -2.69 -14.07 33.20
CA VAL A 41 -2.63 -14.18 31.75
C VAL A 41 -1.60 -15.22 31.34
N ARG A 42 -2.02 -16.19 30.53
CA ARG A 42 -1.13 -17.24 30.02
C ARG A 42 -0.07 -16.65 29.10
N THR A 43 1.21 -16.78 29.49
CA THR A 43 2.34 -16.30 28.70
C THR A 43 2.37 -17.01 27.35
N LYS A 44 2.28 -16.25 26.26
CA LYS A 44 2.41 -16.76 24.90
C LYS A 44 3.90 -16.99 24.59
N GLY A 45 4.24 -18.12 23.98
CA GLY A 45 5.61 -18.42 23.56
C GLY A 45 6.07 -17.49 22.42
N HIS A 46 7.39 -17.42 22.21
CA HIS A 46 7.99 -16.61 21.15
C HIS A 46 7.56 -17.07 19.74
N LEU A 47 7.27 -16.10 18.86
CA LEU A 47 6.98 -16.35 17.45
C LEU A 47 8.28 -16.47 16.65
N TYR A 48 8.36 -17.44 15.74
CA TYR A 48 9.44 -17.61 14.78
C TYR A 48 8.86 -17.89 13.39
N SER A 49 9.65 -17.57 12.34
CA SER A 49 9.25 -17.82 10.97
C SER A 49 9.11 -19.33 10.69
N CYS A 50 8.06 -19.72 10.00
CA CYS A 50 7.87 -21.09 9.55
C CYS A 50 9.02 -21.48 8.60
N LEU A 51 9.70 -22.57 8.88
CA LEU A 51 10.86 -23.00 8.09
C LEU A 51 10.46 -23.52 6.70
N ILE A 52 9.26 -24.06 6.54
CA ILE A 52 8.78 -24.62 5.26
C ILE A 52 8.50 -23.53 4.24
N CYS A 53 7.85 -22.44 4.65
CA CYS A 53 7.51 -21.33 3.75
C CYS A 53 8.39 -20.09 3.96
N SER A 54 9.45 -20.21 4.75
CA SER A 54 10.38 -19.09 5.07
C SER A 54 9.67 -17.83 5.58
N GLY A 55 8.49 -17.99 6.17
CA GLY A 55 7.70 -16.89 6.73
C GLY A 55 6.64 -16.30 5.79
N SER A 56 6.56 -16.72 4.53
CA SER A 56 5.56 -16.21 3.57
C SER A 56 4.13 -16.68 3.85
N GLY A 57 3.95 -17.84 4.44
CA GLY A 57 2.63 -18.47 4.64
C GLY A 57 2.12 -19.27 3.42
N ILE A 58 2.78 -19.14 2.28
CA ILE A 58 2.43 -19.82 1.04
C ILE A 58 3.58 -20.70 0.54
N ILE A 59 3.25 -21.67 -0.30
CA ILE A 59 4.20 -22.53 -0.98
C ILE A 59 3.83 -22.60 -2.46
N ARG A 60 4.82 -22.87 -3.31
CA ARG A 60 4.57 -23.09 -4.75
C ARG A 60 3.65 -24.30 -4.95
N SER A 61 2.72 -24.17 -5.88
CA SER A 61 1.79 -25.25 -6.26
C SER A 61 1.63 -25.24 -7.78
N ALA A 62 1.50 -26.44 -8.35
CA ALA A 62 1.14 -26.59 -9.77
C ALA A 62 -0.36 -26.38 -10.03
N ARG A 63 -1.17 -26.29 -8.97
CA ARG A 63 -2.62 -26.08 -9.07
C ARG A 63 -2.98 -24.72 -8.55
N SER A 64 -3.81 -23.97 -9.29
CA SER A 64 -4.42 -22.75 -8.81
C SER A 64 -5.35 -23.04 -7.63
N PRO A 65 -5.41 -22.17 -6.62
CA PRO A 65 -6.38 -22.29 -5.54
C PRO A 65 -7.80 -22.27 -6.11
N ILE A 66 -8.67 -23.12 -5.58
CA ILE A 66 -10.09 -23.18 -5.94
C ILE A 66 -10.87 -22.46 -4.83
N ALA A 67 -11.83 -21.63 -5.23
CA ALA A 67 -12.70 -20.94 -4.28
C ALA A 67 -13.64 -21.96 -3.59
N ASP A 68 -13.62 -21.97 -2.26
CA ASP A 68 -14.48 -22.78 -1.43
C ASP A 68 -15.74 -21.98 -1.05
N LYS A 69 -16.75 -22.07 -1.90
CA LYS A 69 -18.02 -21.35 -1.76
C LYS A 69 -18.95 -21.94 -0.69
N GLU A 70 -18.66 -23.14 -0.20
CA GLU A 70 -19.47 -23.79 0.84
C GLU A 70 -19.07 -23.33 2.23
N ASN A 71 -17.78 -23.12 2.46
CA ASN A 71 -17.24 -22.81 3.79
C ASN A 71 -16.84 -21.34 3.98
N TYR A 72 -16.72 -20.55 2.92
CA TYR A 72 -16.34 -19.14 2.99
C TYR A 72 -17.36 -18.21 2.36
N PRO A 73 -17.60 -17.03 2.99
CA PRO A 73 -18.47 -16.01 2.41
C PRO A 73 -17.88 -15.44 1.12
N HIS A 74 -18.74 -15.01 0.19
CA HIS A 74 -18.34 -14.26 -0.98
C HIS A 74 -18.04 -12.81 -0.60
N VAL A 75 -16.83 -12.34 -0.92
CA VAL A 75 -16.34 -10.99 -0.59
C VAL A 75 -16.41 -10.08 -1.81
N ALA A 76 -17.18 -9.01 -1.75
CA ALA A 76 -17.11 -7.90 -2.70
C ALA A 76 -16.02 -6.91 -2.26
N ILE A 77 -14.97 -6.77 -3.04
CA ILE A 77 -13.86 -5.84 -2.80
C ILE A 77 -14.08 -4.61 -3.67
N ILE A 78 -14.24 -3.45 -3.04
CA ILE A 78 -14.50 -2.18 -3.73
C ILE A 78 -13.21 -1.38 -3.84
N GLY A 79 -12.71 -1.22 -5.05
CA GLY A 79 -11.48 -0.50 -5.38
C GLY A 79 -10.35 -1.43 -5.85
N GLY A 80 -9.97 -1.33 -7.13
CA GLY A 80 -8.89 -2.07 -7.79
C GLY A 80 -7.51 -1.42 -7.65
N GLY A 81 -7.29 -0.62 -6.61
CA GLY A 81 -5.97 -0.10 -6.23
C GLY A 81 -5.07 -1.18 -5.62
N ILE A 82 -3.84 -0.82 -5.22
CA ILE A 82 -2.87 -1.76 -4.61
C ILE A 82 -3.49 -2.53 -3.43
N GLY A 83 -4.23 -1.85 -2.54
CA GLY A 83 -4.84 -2.47 -1.36
C GLY A 83 -5.89 -3.52 -1.73
N GLY A 84 -6.83 -3.18 -2.62
CA GLY A 84 -7.89 -4.10 -3.06
C GLY A 84 -7.36 -5.28 -3.86
N VAL A 85 -6.40 -5.05 -4.77
CA VAL A 85 -5.77 -6.15 -5.51
C VAL A 85 -4.98 -7.07 -4.57
N ALA A 86 -4.23 -6.52 -3.60
CA ALA A 86 -3.52 -7.31 -2.60
C ALA A 86 -4.46 -8.16 -1.75
N LEU A 87 -5.62 -7.61 -1.35
CA LEU A 87 -6.66 -8.36 -0.65
C LEU A 87 -7.22 -9.49 -1.53
N ALA A 88 -7.50 -9.20 -2.80
CA ALA A 88 -7.97 -10.21 -3.76
C ALA A 88 -6.97 -11.37 -3.91
N VAL A 89 -5.66 -11.08 -4.01
CA VAL A 89 -4.60 -12.10 -4.02
C VAL A 89 -4.59 -12.91 -2.73
N ALA A 90 -4.77 -12.26 -1.59
CA ALA A 90 -4.83 -12.93 -0.30
C ALA A 90 -6.08 -13.84 -0.18
N CYS A 91 -7.23 -13.44 -0.73
CA CYS A 91 -8.43 -14.25 -0.84
C CYS A 91 -8.20 -15.44 -1.75
N LEU A 92 -7.63 -15.23 -2.94
CA LEU A 92 -7.29 -16.31 -3.89
C LEU A 92 -6.46 -17.41 -3.22
N HIS A 93 -5.37 -17.02 -2.54
CA HIS A 93 -4.48 -17.98 -1.88
C HIS A 93 -5.18 -18.78 -0.76
N ARG A 94 -6.26 -18.28 -0.18
CA ARG A 94 -7.03 -18.91 0.89
C ARG A 94 -8.26 -19.64 0.41
N GLY A 95 -8.55 -19.60 -0.89
CA GLY A 95 -9.77 -20.17 -1.45
C GLY A 95 -11.04 -19.40 -1.03
N ILE A 96 -10.91 -18.15 -0.60
CA ILE A 96 -12.06 -17.29 -0.27
C ILE A 96 -12.63 -16.76 -1.58
N PRO A 97 -13.92 -17.00 -1.87
CA PRO A 97 -14.55 -16.46 -3.07
C PRO A 97 -14.65 -14.94 -2.99
N PHE A 98 -14.29 -14.24 -4.07
CA PHE A 98 -14.34 -12.79 -4.11
C PHE A 98 -14.70 -12.28 -5.50
N THR A 99 -15.11 -11.01 -5.56
CA THR A 99 -15.18 -10.22 -6.80
C THR A 99 -14.58 -8.85 -6.53
N LEU A 100 -13.68 -8.41 -7.39
CA LEU A 100 -12.99 -7.12 -7.30
C LEU A 100 -13.62 -6.13 -8.28
N TYR A 101 -14.13 -5.02 -7.78
CA TYR A 101 -14.79 -3.95 -8.54
C TYR A 101 -13.92 -2.70 -8.56
N GLU A 102 -13.81 -2.08 -9.74
CA GLU A 102 -13.09 -0.81 -9.92
C GLU A 102 -13.94 0.15 -10.75
N ARG A 103 -13.99 1.41 -10.35
CA ARG A 103 -14.72 2.46 -11.05
C ARG A 103 -14.08 2.89 -12.36
N ASP A 104 -12.75 2.83 -12.45
CA ASP A 104 -12.03 3.13 -13.68
C ASP A 104 -12.41 2.10 -14.75
N LYS A 105 -12.50 2.52 -16.01
CA LYS A 105 -12.95 1.67 -17.12
C LYS A 105 -11.91 0.65 -17.56
N SER A 106 -10.63 0.93 -17.26
CA SER A 106 -9.50 0.04 -17.57
C SER A 106 -8.33 0.25 -16.60
N PHE A 107 -7.33 -0.61 -16.71
CA PHE A 107 -6.09 -0.45 -15.95
C PHE A 107 -5.35 0.85 -16.30
N ASP A 108 -5.38 1.24 -17.58
CA ASP A 108 -4.59 2.35 -18.13
C ASP A 108 -5.27 3.72 -18.01
N GLU A 109 -6.52 3.77 -17.56
CA GLU A 109 -7.28 5.04 -17.41
C GLU A 109 -6.55 6.02 -16.48
N ARG A 110 -5.80 5.50 -15.50
CA ARG A 110 -4.90 6.27 -14.66
C ARG A 110 -3.46 5.84 -14.88
N SER A 111 -2.83 6.38 -15.89
CA SER A 111 -1.41 6.14 -16.19
C SER A 111 -0.45 6.75 -15.17
N GLN A 112 -0.95 7.60 -14.27
CA GLN A 112 -0.13 8.32 -13.32
C GLN A 112 0.30 7.44 -12.16
N GLY A 113 1.57 7.07 -12.15
CA GLY A 113 2.17 6.34 -11.07
C GLY A 113 3.46 6.99 -10.60
N TYR A 114 3.43 7.70 -9.49
CA TYR A 114 4.67 7.99 -8.78
C TYR A 114 5.31 6.68 -8.26
N GLY A 115 6.62 6.74 -8.02
CA GLY A 115 7.35 5.62 -7.45
C GLY A 115 7.03 5.40 -5.98
N LEU A 116 7.13 4.15 -5.56
CA LEU A 116 6.99 3.72 -4.18
C LEU A 116 8.31 3.11 -3.70
N THR A 117 8.63 3.33 -2.42
CA THR A 117 9.71 2.61 -1.75
C THR A 117 9.09 1.56 -0.83
N LEU A 118 9.29 0.29 -1.14
CA LEU A 118 8.60 -0.80 -0.46
C LEU A 118 9.03 -1.03 0.99
N GLN A 119 10.28 -0.72 1.35
CA GLN A 119 10.80 -0.89 2.72
C GLN A 119 10.36 -2.23 3.36
N GLN A 120 9.52 -2.17 4.40
CA GLN A 120 8.98 -3.35 5.07
C GLN A 120 7.94 -4.10 4.23
N ALA A 121 7.30 -3.42 3.27
CA ALA A 121 6.32 -4.03 2.38
C ALA A 121 6.93 -5.08 1.43
N SER A 122 8.25 -5.08 1.20
CA SER A 122 8.93 -6.15 0.44
C SER A 122 8.59 -7.56 0.96
N LYS A 123 8.50 -7.72 2.30
CA LYS A 123 8.09 -9.00 2.90
C LYS A 123 6.62 -9.33 2.72
N ALA A 124 5.75 -8.31 2.71
CA ALA A 124 4.33 -8.50 2.44
C ALA A 124 4.10 -8.96 1.00
N ILE A 125 4.84 -8.39 0.05
CA ILE A 125 4.81 -8.77 -1.37
C ILE A 125 5.23 -10.24 -1.56
N GLU A 126 6.30 -10.70 -0.90
CA GLU A 126 6.68 -12.11 -0.87
C GLU A 126 5.54 -13.00 -0.30
N GLY A 127 4.86 -12.54 0.75
CA GLY A 127 3.69 -13.20 1.33
C GLY A 127 2.48 -13.25 0.41
N LEU A 128 2.44 -12.45 -0.66
CA LEU A 128 1.45 -12.48 -1.73
C LEU A 128 1.90 -13.30 -2.95
N GLY A 129 3.06 -13.97 -2.89
CA GLY A 129 3.55 -14.86 -3.94
C GLY A 129 4.49 -14.19 -4.94
N ILE A 130 4.77 -12.91 -4.81
CA ILE A 130 5.67 -12.17 -5.70
C ILE A 130 7.09 -12.27 -5.15
N VAL A 131 7.90 -13.11 -5.77
CA VAL A 131 9.28 -13.40 -5.34
C VAL A 131 10.26 -12.32 -5.82
N SER A 132 10.01 -11.74 -6.98
CA SER A 132 10.80 -10.67 -7.57
C SER A 132 9.92 -9.66 -8.28
N LEU A 133 10.34 -8.41 -8.27
CA LEU A 133 9.71 -7.33 -9.02
C LEU A 133 10.70 -6.95 -10.12
N SER A 134 10.42 -7.37 -11.34
CA SER A 134 11.31 -7.19 -12.50
C SER A 134 11.64 -5.73 -12.78
N GLU A 135 10.67 -4.84 -12.53
CA GLU A 135 10.82 -3.40 -12.73
C GLU A 135 11.26 -2.65 -11.45
N GLY A 136 11.55 -3.40 -10.38
CA GLY A 136 12.00 -2.81 -9.12
C GLY A 136 13.48 -2.43 -9.16
N VAL A 137 13.81 -1.22 -8.73
CA VAL A 137 15.20 -0.73 -8.61
C VAL A 137 15.59 -0.69 -7.15
N ILE A 138 16.80 -1.18 -6.85
CA ILE A 138 17.31 -1.22 -5.48
C ILE A 138 18.20 -0.01 -5.23
N SER A 139 17.82 0.86 -4.29
CA SER A 139 18.70 1.91 -3.82
C SER A 139 19.71 1.40 -2.79
N THR A 140 20.94 1.85 -2.92
CA THR A 140 22.05 1.49 -2.03
C THR A 140 22.67 2.69 -1.33
N ARG A 141 22.25 3.89 -1.67
CA ARG A 141 22.78 5.15 -1.13
C ARG A 141 21.67 6.17 -0.97
N HIS A 142 21.67 6.87 0.15
CA HIS A 142 20.75 7.96 0.43
C HIS A 142 21.54 9.19 0.88
N LEU A 143 21.22 10.34 0.29
CA LEU A 143 21.90 11.61 0.56
C LEU A 143 20.90 12.70 0.91
N VAL A 144 21.32 13.58 1.80
CA VAL A 144 20.62 14.84 2.09
C VAL A 144 21.56 15.99 1.85
N HIS A 145 21.11 16.96 1.08
CA HIS A 145 21.88 18.15 0.71
C HIS A 145 21.24 19.43 1.22
N THR A 146 22.06 20.45 1.41
CA THR A 146 21.60 21.84 1.41
C THR A 146 21.33 22.31 -0.03
N THR A 147 20.74 23.48 -0.19
CA THR A 147 20.48 24.08 -1.52
C THR A 147 21.75 24.39 -2.31
N GLU A 148 22.88 24.58 -1.62
CA GLU A 148 24.21 24.78 -2.22
C GLU A 148 24.94 23.46 -2.55
N GLY A 149 24.28 22.32 -2.35
CA GLY A 149 24.82 21.01 -2.67
C GLY A 149 25.73 20.40 -1.60
N LYS A 150 25.84 20.98 -0.41
CA LYS A 150 26.60 20.41 0.69
C LYS A 150 25.86 19.20 1.26
N VAL A 151 26.53 18.05 1.31
CA VAL A 151 26.00 16.84 1.95
C VAL A 151 25.95 17.03 3.47
N ILE A 152 24.77 16.93 4.06
CA ILE A 152 24.52 17.01 5.50
C ILE A 152 24.11 15.69 6.13
N GLY A 153 23.75 14.71 5.31
CA GLY A 153 23.40 13.36 5.76
C GLY A 153 23.65 12.33 4.66
N GLU A 154 24.17 11.17 5.06
CA GLU A 154 24.36 10.05 4.17
C GLU A 154 24.17 8.73 4.92
N TRP A 155 23.39 7.80 4.31
CA TRP A 155 23.21 6.43 4.79
C TRP A 155 22.99 5.46 3.64
N GLY A 156 23.05 4.17 3.92
CA GLY A 156 22.82 3.09 2.95
C GLY A 156 23.92 2.04 2.93
N ASN A 157 23.74 1.04 2.09
CA ASN A 157 24.62 -0.14 2.04
C ASN A 157 26.06 0.18 1.60
N ARG A 158 26.30 1.26 0.84
CA ARG A 158 27.64 1.61 0.35
C ARG A 158 28.63 1.97 1.46
N LYS A 159 28.14 2.49 2.60
CA LYS A 159 28.99 2.77 3.78
C LYS A 159 29.53 1.51 4.47
N TRP A 160 28.87 0.35 4.25
CA TRP A 160 29.11 -0.88 5.00
C TRP A 160 29.78 -2.00 4.17
N VAL A 161 30.18 -1.72 2.94
CA VAL A 161 30.81 -2.72 2.04
C VAL A 161 32.18 -3.20 2.54
N GLN A 162 32.78 -2.53 3.51
CA GLN A 162 34.11 -2.91 4.05
C GLN A 162 34.08 -3.93 5.20
N SER A 163 32.93 -4.37 5.69
CA SER A 163 32.88 -5.39 6.74
C SER A 163 32.62 -6.78 6.17
N ASN A 164 33.59 -7.68 6.35
CA ASN A 164 33.54 -9.11 6.00
C ASN A 164 32.61 -9.92 6.94
N GLU A 165 31.73 -9.31 7.70
CA GLU A 165 30.82 -10.01 8.59
C GLU A 165 29.55 -10.48 7.87
N LYS A 166 29.19 -11.74 8.09
CA LYS A 166 27.93 -12.37 7.70
C LYS A 166 26.75 -11.60 8.33
N THR A 167 26.32 -10.54 7.71
CA THR A 167 25.16 -9.77 8.16
C THR A 167 23.87 -10.49 7.80
N SER A 168 22.93 -10.52 8.75
CA SER A 168 21.50 -10.88 8.57
C SER A 168 20.96 -10.31 7.26
N ALA A 169 20.04 -11.01 6.60
CA ALA A 169 19.43 -10.63 5.31
C ALA A 169 19.21 -9.11 5.25
N LYS A 170 20.01 -8.43 4.41
CA LYS A 170 20.02 -6.98 4.31
C LYS A 170 18.65 -6.53 3.83
N ARG A 171 18.03 -5.60 4.54
CA ARG A 171 16.82 -4.92 4.07
C ARG A 171 17.19 -4.15 2.79
N THR A 172 16.58 -4.51 1.68
CA THR A 172 16.72 -3.79 0.42
C THR A 172 15.55 -2.83 0.27
N ASN A 173 15.84 -1.55 -0.01
CA ASN A 173 14.81 -0.59 -0.39
C ASN A 173 14.56 -0.77 -1.90
N VAL A 174 13.48 -1.44 -2.23
CA VAL A 174 13.03 -1.58 -3.61
C VAL A 174 12.15 -0.40 -3.95
N HIS A 175 12.53 0.35 -4.98
CA HIS A 175 11.72 1.39 -5.60
C HIS A 175 11.02 0.79 -6.80
N ILE A 176 9.75 1.07 -6.95
CA ILE A 176 8.93 0.56 -8.06
C ILE A 176 7.84 1.57 -8.41
N ALA A 177 7.53 1.68 -9.68
CA ALA A 177 6.37 2.42 -10.13
C ALA A 177 5.09 1.85 -9.50
N ARG A 178 4.18 2.72 -9.06
CA ARG A 178 2.91 2.31 -8.44
C ARG A 178 2.09 1.39 -9.36
N GLN A 179 2.06 1.69 -10.66
CA GLN A 179 1.36 0.88 -11.65
C GLN A 179 2.04 -0.47 -11.88
N SER A 180 3.37 -0.53 -11.92
CA SER A 180 4.10 -1.80 -12.05
C SER A 180 3.85 -2.72 -10.85
N LEU A 181 3.79 -2.17 -9.63
CA LEU A 181 3.42 -2.96 -8.46
C LEU A 181 1.97 -3.46 -8.54
N ARG A 182 1.03 -2.59 -8.97
CA ARG A 182 -0.36 -2.97 -9.18
C ARG A 182 -0.50 -4.06 -10.24
N LEU A 183 0.24 -3.95 -11.34
CA LEU A 183 0.28 -4.96 -12.42
C LEU A 183 0.80 -6.30 -11.91
N ALA A 184 1.93 -6.31 -11.21
CA ALA A 184 2.50 -7.52 -10.64
C ALA A 184 1.53 -8.24 -9.66
N LEU A 185 0.72 -7.48 -8.94
CA LEU A 185 -0.35 -8.04 -8.09
C LEU A 185 -1.50 -8.60 -8.94
N LEU A 186 -1.92 -7.91 -10.00
CA LEU A 186 -2.98 -8.37 -10.91
C LEU A 186 -2.60 -9.65 -11.65
N GLU A 187 -1.33 -9.81 -12.01
CA GLU A 187 -0.80 -11.02 -12.63
C GLU A 187 -0.98 -12.26 -11.73
N GLN A 188 -0.94 -12.09 -10.40
CA GLN A 188 -1.24 -13.18 -9.46
C GLN A 188 -2.72 -13.62 -9.53
N LEU A 189 -3.62 -12.78 -10.02
CA LEU A 189 -5.05 -13.07 -10.22
C LEU A 189 -5.37 -13.60 -11.61
N GLY A 190 -4.39 -13.69 -12.50
CA GLY A 190 -4.58 -14.04 -13.93
C GLY A 190 -4.72 -12.83 -14.84
N GLY A 191 -4.42 -11.63 -14.37
CA GLY A 191 -4.40 -10.40 -15.17
C GLY A 191 -5.61 -9.49 -14.96
N HIS A 192 -5.79 -8.58 -15.91
CA HIS A 192 -6.78 -7.49 -15.84
C HIS A 192 -8.24 -7.98 -15.85
N GLU A 193 -8.49 -9.16 -16.39
CA GLU A 193 -9.83 -9.77 -16.50
C GLU A 193 -10.39 -10.18 -15.14
N ALA A 194 -9.55 -10.32 -14.13
CA ALA A 194 -9.97 -10.60 -12.76
C ALA A 194 -10.73 -9.43 -12.08
N VAL A 195 -10.74 -8.25 -12.71
CA VAL A 195 -11.36 -7.03 -12.21
C VAL A 195 -12.62 -6.70 -12.98
N LYS A 196 -13.68 -6.36 -12.28
CA LYS A 196 -14.90 -5.78 -12.86
C LYS A 196 -14.71 -4.27 -12.99
N TRP A 197 -14.18 -3.86 -14.14
CA TRP A 197 -13.93 -2.46 -14.47
C TRP A 197 -15.23 -1.70 -14.74
N GLY A 198 -15.18 -0.36 -14.61
CA GLY A 198 -16.32 0.54 -14.84
C GLY A 198 -17.44 0.41 -13.81
N HIS A 199 -17.19 -0.18 -12.64
CA HIS A 199 -18.17 -0.37 -11.59
C HIS A 199 -17.96 0.65 -10.46
N GLN A 200 -18.68 1.75 -10.50
CA GLN A 200 -18.67 2.77 -9.46
C GLN A 200 -19.75 2.46 -8.41
N LEU A 201 -19.33 2.15 -7.17
CA LEU A 201 -20.30 1.97 -6.08
C LEU A 201 -20.99 3.29 -5.77
N VAL A 202 -22.32 3.28 -5.78
CA VAL A 202 -23.18 4.45 -5.48
C VAL A 202 -23.97 4.26 -4.20
N ASP A 203 -24.32 3.03 -3.83
CA ASP A 203 -25.05 2.71 -2.62
C ASP A 203 -24.85 1.25 -2.19
N PHE A 204 -25.07 0.97 -0.90
CA PHE A 204 -25.21 -0.41 -0.42
C PHE A 204 -26.20 -0.48 0.75
N LYS A 205 -26.83 -1.63 0.91
CA LYS A 205 -27.77 -1.90 1.97
C LYS A 205 -27.59 -3.32 2.50
N GLU A 206 -27.46 -3.47 3.81
CA GLU A 206 -27.52 -4.77 4.47
C GLU A 206 -28.96 -5.27 4.50
N SER A 207 -29.18 -6.51 4.13
CA SER A 207 -30.49 -7.12 3.99
C SER A 207 -30.47 -8.58 4.44
N VAL A 208 -31.63 -9.04 4.88
CA VAL A 208 -31.85 -10.45 5.23
C VAL A 208 -32.58 -11.15 4.09
N LEU A 209 -31.95 -12.13 3.46
CA LEU A 209 -32.57 -12.98 2.47
C LEU A 209 -33.31 -14.10 3.16
N LYS A 210 -34.60 -14.24 2.92
CA LYS A 210 -35.40 -15.41 3.30
C LYS A 210 -35.35 -16.42 2.17
N SER A 211 -34.78 -17.61 2.42
CA SER A 211 -34.86 -18.70 1.45
C SER A 211 -36.23 -19.34 1.48
N ASP A 212 -36.66 -19.94 0.37
CA ASP A 212 -37.90 -20.68 0.26
C ASP A 212 -37.98 -21.87 1.28
N LYS A 213 -36.86 -22.23 1.88
CA LYS A 213 -36.75 -23.26 2.94
C LYS A 213 -36.79 -22.70 4.37
N GLY A 214 -37.08 -21.38 4.53
CA GLY A 214 -37.20 -20.72 5.83
C GLY A 214 -35.89 -20.40 6.52
N SER A 215 -34.73 -20.60 5.87
CA SER A 215 -33.45 -20.14 6.40
C SER A 215 -33.24 -18.67 6.04
N GLU A 216 -32.90 -17.87 7.03
CA GLU A 216 -32.51 -16.47 6.85
C GLU A 216 -31.01 -16.41 6.65
N SER A 217 -30.56 -15.74 5.58
CA SER A 217 -29.14 -15.41 5.37
C SER A 217 -29.00 -13.91 5.18
N GLU A 218 -28.11 -13.34 5.95
CA GLU A 218 -27.77 -11.91 5.80
C GLU A 218 -26.84 -11.71 4.61
N CYS A 219 -27.09 -10.68 3.83
CA CYS A 219 -26.24 -10.27 2.71
C CYS A 219 -26.19 -8.74 2.58
N VAL A 220 -25.28 -8.26 1.76
CA VAL A 220 -25.21 -6.84 1.36
C VAL A 220 -25.62 -6.73 -0.10
N GLU A 221 -26.62 -5.90 -0.38
CA GLU A 221 -27.00 -5.52 -1.72
C GLU A 221 -26.24 -4.24 -2.12
N LEU A 222 -25.48 -4.33 -3.21
CA LEU A 222 -24.62 -3.28 -3.73
C LEU A 222 -25.24 -2.70 -4.99
N SER A 223 -25.31 -1.38 -5.09
CA SER A 223 -25.76 -0.65 -6.27
C SER A 223 -24.56 -0.03 -6.98
N PHE A 224 -24.29 -0.44 -8.19
CA PHE A 224 -23.21 0.09 -9.03
C PHE A 224 -23.74 0.89 -10.18
N GLN A 225 -23.18 2.09 -10.40
CA GLN A 225 -23.26 2.77 -11.69
C GLN A 225 -22.29 2.09 -12.64
N VAL A 226 -22.81 1.49 -13.71
CA VAL A 226 -22.05 0.86 -14.79
C VAL A 226 -22.53 1.49 -16.09
N ASP A 227 -21.68 2.23 -16.76
CA ASP A 227 -22.04 3.11 -17.87
C ASP A 227 -23.19 4.08 -17.45
N ASN A 228 -24.38 3.94 -18.01
CA ASN A 228 -25.55 4.77 -17.67
C ASN A 228 -26.64 4.02 -16.91
N GLU A 229 -26.34 2.83 -16.39
CA GLU A 229 -27.31 1.96 -15.73
C GLU A 229 -26.90 1.67 -14.28
N ILE A 230 -27.90 1.46 -13.42
CA ILE A 230 -27.69 0.95 -12.05
C ILE A 230 -27.81 -0.57 -12.07
N LYS A 231 -26.74 -1.25 -11.64
CA LYS A 231 -26.73 -2.71 -11.49
C LYS A 231 -26.71 -3.06 -10.00
N HIS A 232 -27.60 -3.99 -9.61
CA HIS A 232 -27.68 -4.50 -8.24
C HIS A 232 -26.98 -5.86 -8.17
N ILE A 233 -26.12 -6.00 -7.17
CA ILE A 233 -25.31 -7.20 -6.96
C ILE A 233 -25.36 -7.53 -5.48
N LYS A 234 -25.36 -8.83 -5.13
CA LYS A 234 -25.35 -9.30 -3.75
C LYS A 234 -24.02 -9.90 -3.38
N ALA A 235 -23.58 -9.67 -2.16
CA ALA A 235 -22.38 -10.27 -1.56
C ALA A 235 -22.64 -10.60 -0.08
N ASP A 236 -21.87 -11.52 0.47
CA ASP A 236 -21.97 -11.86 1.89
C ASP A 236 -21.20 -10.84 2.76
N LEU A 237 -20.08 -10.34 2.24
CA LEU A 237 -19.25 -9.33 2.89
C LEU A 237 -18.79 -8.27 1.88
N VAL A 238 -18.63 -7.04 2.33
CA VAL A 238 -18.10 -5.91 1.54
C VAL A 238 -16.86 -5.34 2.21
N VAL A 239 -15.80 -5.14 1.44
CA VAL A 239 -14.58 -4.50 1.90
C VAL A 239 -14.28 -3.28 1.05
N GLY A 240 -14.28 -2.10 1.68
CA GLY A 240 -13.87 -0.84 1.06
C GLY A 240 -12.35 -0.72 0.97
N ALA A 241 -11.83 -0.75 -0.25
CA ALA A 241 -10.42 -0.54 -0.58
C ALA A 241 -10.25 0.58 -1.61
N ASP A 242 -11.21 1.50 -1.68
CA ASP A 242 -11.40 2.53 -2.69
C ASP A 242 -10.70 3.87 -2.36
N GLY A 243 -9.78 3.84 -1.38
CA GLY A 243 -8.80 4.88 -1.13
C GLY A 243 -9.32 6.09 -0.35
N ILE A 244 -8.57 7.20 -0.44
CA ILE A 244 -8.83 8.38 0.39
C ILE A 244 -10.20 9.03 0.12
N ARG A 245 -10.76 8.85 -1.08
CA ARG A 245 -12.10 9.34 -1.48
C ARG A 245 -13.12 8.22 -1.52
N SER A 246 -13.04 7.30 -0.57
CA SER A 246 -13.84 6.10 -0.47
C SER A 246 -15.34 6.38 -0.44
N SER A 247 -16.08 5.78 -1.38
CA SER A 247 -17.54 5.74 -1.39
C SER A 247 -18.07 4.87 -0.26
N VAL A 248 -17.39 3.74 0.01
CA VAL A 248 -17.77 2.84 1.12
C VAL A 248 -17.70 3.57 2.46
N ARG A 249 -16.62 4.33 2.70
CA ARG A 249 -16.49 5.13 3.93
C ARG A 249 -17.60 6.15 4.07
N LYS A 250 -17.90 6.88 2.99
CA LYS A 250 -18.94 7.92 2.98
C LYS A 250 -20.30 7.34 3.31
N LEU A 251 -20.62 6.16 2.80
CA LEU A 251 -21.90 5.50 3.05
C LEU A 251 -21.97 4.83 4.43
N LEU A 252 -20.81 4.31 4.93
CA LEU A 252 -20.76 3.58 6.19
C LEU A 252 -20.71 4.48 7.43
N ILE A 253 -20.00 5.62 7.34
CA ILE A 253 -19.60 6.43 8.51
C ILE A 253 -20.13 7.87 8.40
N ASP A 254 -20.44 8.38 7.22
CA ASP A 254 -20.62 9.78 6.83
C ASP A 254 -19.29 10.56 6.61
N GLU A 255 -19.37 11.64 5.85
CA GLU A 255 -18.21 12.44 5.49
C GLU A 255 -17.80 13.44 6.59
N GLU A 256 -18.74 13.86 7.44
CA GLU A 256 -18.51 14.84 8.50
C GLU A 256 -17.67 14.23 9.63
N SER A 257 -17.85 12.95 9.92
CA SER A 257 -17.05 12.21 10.92
C SER A 257 -15.60 11.99 10.52
N THR A 258 -15.30 11.95 9.22
CA THR A 258 -13.96 11.72 8.70
C THR A 258 -13.62 12.61 7.51
N PRO A 259 -13.64 13.95 7.69
CA PRO A 259 -13.42 14.88 6.58
C PRO A 259 -12.03 14.76 5.98
N LEU A 260 -11.92 15.14 4.70
CA LEU A 260 -10.62 15.40 4.08
C LEU A 260 -10.01 16.63 4.76
N ARG A 261 -8.75 16.50 5.16
CA ARG A 261 -7.97 17.56 5.78
C ARG A 261 -6.84 17.96 4.85
N TYR A 262 -6.80 19.21 4.46
CA TYR A 262 -5.69 19.78 3.70
C TYR A 262 -4.45 19.88 4.58
N LEU A 263 -3.30 19.44 4.08
CA LEU A 263 -2.05 19.41 4.84
C LEU A 263 -1.19 20.67 4.68
N GLY A 264 -1.74 21.73 4.11
CA GLY A 264 -1.05 23.01 3.96
C GLY A 264 0.04 23.03 2.89
N CYS A 265 0.08 22.04 1.99
CA CYS A 265 1.12 21.95 0.98
C CYS A 265 0.61 21.39 -0.36
N ILE A 266 1.34 21.74 -1.43
CA ILE A 266 1.21 21.12 -2.75
C ILE A 266 2.41 20.19 -2.98
N VAL A 267 2.19 19.14 -3.76
CA VAL A 267 3.24 18.26 -4.29
C VAL A 267 3.22 18.33 -5.81
N ILE A 268 4.37 18.54 -6.39
CA ILE A 268 4.62 18.44 -7.85
C ILE A 268 5.56 17.26 -8.06
N LEU A 269 5.22 16.40 -9.02
CA LEU A 269 5.91 15.17 -9.34
C LEU A 269 6.29 15.17 -10.82
N GLY A 270 7.47 14.62 -11.13
CA GLY A 270 7.87 14.37 -12.51
C GLY A 270 8.75 13.14 -12.63
N ILE A 271 8.72 12.54 -13.81
CA ILE A 271 9.57 11.41 -14.19
C ILE A 271 10.43 11.86 -15.38
N CYS A 272 11.74 11.84 -15.20
CA CYS A 272 12.72 12.23 -16.22
C CYS A 272 13.47 10.98 -16.70
N PRO A 273 13.34 10.59 -17.97
CA PRO A 273 14.23 9.61 -18.59
C PRO A 273 15.68 10.13 -18.56
N LEU A 274 16.63 9.28 -18.19
CA LEU A 274 18.07 9.68 -18.16
C LEU A 274 18.60 10.03 -19.56
N ALA A 275 18.00 9.45 -20.61
CA ALA A 275 18.32 9.76 -22.01
C ALA A 275 18.06 11.24 -22.37
N ASP A 276 17.07 11.88 -21.74
CA ASP A 276 16.71 13.27 -21.99
C ASP A 276 17.68 14.29 -21.36
N LEU A 277 18.61 13.81 -20.55
CA LEU A 277 19.65 14.63 -19.91
C LEU A 277 20.87 14.89 -20.81
N ASN A 278 20.80 14.58 -22.12
CA ASN A 278 21.83 14.89 -23.12
C ASN A 278 23.24 14.42 -22.72
N GLY A 279 23.36 13.25 -22.11
CA GLY A 279 24.64 12.67 -21.69
C GLY A 279 25.22 13.28 -20.41
N LEU A 280 24.42 13.95 -19.60
CA LEU A 280 24.86 14.44 -18.30
C LEU A 280 25.29 13.28 -17.40
N GLU A 281 26.60 13.18 -17.15
CA GLU A 281 27.17 12.26 -16.19
C GLU A 281 27.21 12.90 -14.80
N HIS A 282 26.47 12.33 -13.85
CA HIS A 282 26.49 12.82 -12.48
C HIS A 282 26.37 11.67 -11.48
N SER A 283 27.12 11.71 -10.39
CA SER A 283 27.19 10.63 -9.39
C SER A 283 25.85 10.36 -8.65
N LEU A 284 24.91 11.28 -8.71
CA LEU A 284 23.56 11.12 -8.15
C LEU A 284 22.58 10.44 -9.12
N LEU A 285 22.99 10.21 -10.38
CA LEU A 285 22.17 9.59 -11.43
C LEU A 285 22.60 8.16 -11.75
N ASP A 286 23.10 7.45 -10.75
CA ASP A 286 23.67 6.09 -10.86
C ASP A 286 22.61 4.98 -10.75
N SER A 287 21.34 5.31 -10.87
CA SER A 287 20.18 4.40 -10.71
C SER A 287 20.15 3.61 -9.38
N ALA A 288 20.95 4.03 -8.39
CA ALA A 288 21.04 3.41 -7.08
C ALA A 288 21.06 4.42 -5.92
N THR A 289 21.16 5.71 -6.25
CA THR A 289 21.21 6.79 -5.26
C THR A 289 19.86 7.48 -5.17
N VAL A 290 19.35 7.58 -3.95
CA VAL A 290 18.24 8.44 -3.57
C VAL A 290 18.82 9.70 -2.94
N PHE A 291 18.34 10.87 -3.33
CA PHE A 291 18.79 12.11 -2.69
C PHE A 291 17.64 13.08 -2.49
N GLN A 292 17.80 13.93 -1.52
CA GLN A 292 16.89 15.03 -1.25
C GLN A 292 17.62 16.30 -0.88
N THR A 293 17.00 17.42 -1.23
CA THR A 293 17.50 18.76 -0.91
C THR A 293 16.36 19.57 -0.31
N ALA A 294 16.63 20.29 0.76
CA ALA A 294 15.63 21.09 1.46
C ALA A 294 16.24 22.38 2.03
N ASN A 295 15.39 23.43 2.12
CA ASN A 295 15.73 24.72 2.73
C ASN A 295 14.90 25.05 3.98
N GLY A 296 14.16 24.07 4.51
CA GLY A 296 13.25 24.26 5.65
C GLY A 296 11.81 24.60 5.28
N HIS A 297 11.56 25.08 4.05
CA HIS A 297 10.22 25.35 3.51
C HIS A 297 9.89 24.47 2.33
N GLU A 298 10.85 24.25 1.47
CA GLU A 298 10.73 23.47 0.24
C GLU A 298 11.62 22.25 0.33
N ARG A 299 11.13 21.15 -0.22
CA ARG A 299 11.88 19.90 -0.28
C ARG A 299 11.69 19.26 -1.64
N ILE A 300 12.79 18.97 -2.32
CA ILE A 300 12.80 18.07 -3.46
C ILE A 300 13.39 16.72 -3.04
N TYR A 301 12.70 15.64 -3.43
CA TYR A 301 13.11 14.26 -3.22
C TYR A 301 13.26 13.60 -4.58
N MET A 302 14.39 12.95 -4.80
CA MET A 302 14.67 12.26 -6.05
C MET A 302 15.06 10.82 -5.79
N MET A 303 14.52 9.92 -6.60
CA MET A 303 14.80 8.49 -6.49
C MET A 303 14.85 7.84 -7.87
N PRO A 304 15.60 6.75 -8.05
CA PRO A 304 15.48 5.92 -9.23
C PRO A 304 14.04 5.44 -9.40
N TYR A 305 13.45 5.67 -10.57
CA TYR A 305 12.09 5.23 -10.90
C TYR A 305 12.10 3.89 -11.61
N ALA A 306 12.97 3.78 -12.60
CA ALA A 306 13.38 2.58 -13.29
C ALA A 306 14.92 2.62 -13.47
N SER A 307 15.50 1.64 -14.14
CA SER A 307 16.95 1.60 -14.40
C SER A 307 17.45 2.77 -15.25
N ASP A 308 16.56 3.39 -16.02
CA ASP A 308 16.82 4.44 -17.01
C ASP A 308 16.09 5.76 -16.74
N SER A 309 15.49 5.91 -15.59
CA SER A 309 14.71 7.10 -15.26
C SER A 309 14.77 7.47 -13.77
N VAL A 310 14.65 8.76 -13.50
CA VAL A 310 14.58 9.33 -12.17
C VAL A 310 13.22 10.00 -11.94
N MET A 311 12.61 9.72 -10.80
CA MET A 311 11.43 10.44 -10.32
C MET A 311 11.87 11.53 -9.36
N TRP A 312 11.28 12.71 -9.51
CA TRP A 312 11.42 13.79 -8.56
C TRP A 312 10.07 14.21 -7.97
N GLN A 313 10.10 14.65 -6.73
CA GLN A 313 8.94 15.13 -6.00
C GLN A 313 9.31 16.39 -5.24
N LEU A 314 8.76 17.51 -5.65
CA LEU A 314 8.86 18.79 -4.97
C LEU A 314 7.63 19.00 -4.08
N SER A 315 7.83 19.34 -2.82
CA SER A 315 6.78 19.71 -1.88
C SER A 315 7.09 21.05 -1.23
N PHE A 316 6.08 21.91 -1.11
CA PHE A 316 6.21 23.21 -0.47
C PHE A 316 4.87 23.70 0.08
N PRO A 317 4.88 24.56 1.13
CA PRO A 317 3.68 25.16 1.70
C PRO A 317 2.96 26.04 0.68
N MET A 318 1.64 25.94 0.64
CA MET A 318 0.78 26.76 -0.21
C MET A 318 -0.63 26.80 0.39
N LEU A 319 -1.38 27.87 0.19
CA LEU A 319 -2.81 27.91 0.55
C LEU A 319 -3.61 26.95 -0.34
N GLU A 320 -4.68 26.37 0.19
CA GLU A 320 -5.45 25.34 -0.52
C GLU A 320 -6.00 25.84 -1.86
N GLU A 321 -6.54 27.05 -1.89
CA GLU A 321 -7.08 27.68 -3.10
C GLU A 321 -6.01 27.88 -4.17
N GLU A 322 -4.83 28.37 -3.76
CA GLU A 322 -3.68 28.57 -4.66
C GLU A 322 -3.16 27.22 -5.20
N ALA A 323 -3.07 26.20 -4.35
CA ALA A 323 -2.64 24.86 -4.73
C ALA A 323 -3.62 24.21 -5.72
N ARG A 324 -4.93 24.39 -5.52
CA ARG A 324 -5.97 23.95 -6.46
C ARG A 324 -5.87 24.71 -7.78
N ALA A 325 -5.70 26.03 -7.73
CA ALA A 325 -5.56 26.88 -8.92
C ALA A 325 -4.31 26.52 -9.73
N LEU A 326 -3.16 26.31 -9.08
CA LEU A 326 -1.93 25.90 -9.74
C LEU A 326 -2.08 24.50 -10.39
N SER A 327 -2.64 23.55 -9.66
CA SER A 327 -2.91 22.20 -10.18
C SER A 327 -3.84 22.23 -11.42
N ALA A 328 -4.84 23.10 -11.41
CA ALA A 328 -5.80 23.26 -12.51
C ALA A 328 -5.18 23.88 -13.78
N LYS A 329 -4.08 24.63 -13.67
CA LYS A 329 -3.35 25.18 -14.83
C LYS A 329 -2.62 24.12 -15.65
N GLY A 330 -2.46 22.93 -15.11
CA GLY A 330 -1.91 21.78 -15.82
C GLY A 330 -0.39 21.61 -15.72
N PRO A 331 0.15 20.61 -16.41
CA PRO A 331 1.53 20.13 -16.24
C PRO A 331 2.61 21.18 -16.54
N GLN A 332 2.42 21.99 -17.57
CA GLN A 332 3.38 23.02 -17.94
C GLN A 332 3.57 24.04 -16.80
N ALA A 333 2.47 24.57 -16.25
CA ALA A 333 2.54 25.56 -15.15
C ALA A 333 3.14 24.94 -13.88
N LEU A 334 2.88 23.67 -13.61
CA LEU A 334 3.48 22.94 -12.50
C LEU A 334 4.99 22.79 -12.68
N LYS A 335 5.46 22.46 -13.89
CA LYS A 335 6.88 22.35 -14.22
C LYS A 335 7.58 23.71 -14.10
N GLU A 336 7.00 24.77 -14.67
CA GLU A 336 7.52 26.13 -14.58
C GLU A 336 7.71 26.56 -13.11
N GLU A 337 6.72 26.28 -12.27
CA GLU A 337 6.81 26.57 -10.84
C GLU A 337 7.90 25.75 -10.13
N ALA A 338 8.06 24.47 -10.47
CA ALA A 338 9.13 23.64 -9.94
C ALA A 338 10.51 24.14 -10.37
N CYS A 339 10.69 24.46 -11.65
CA CYS A 339 11.95 25.03 -12.16
C CYS A 339 12.28 26.38 -11.50
N ARG A 340 11.27 27.25 -11.29
CA ARG A 340 11.45 28.54 -10.63
C ARG A 340 11.96 28.40 -9.20
N ARG A 341 11.46 27.41 -8.45
CA ARG A 341 11.78 27.21 -7.03
C ARG A 341 13.10 26.49 -6.81
N CYS A 342 13.45 25.55 -7.66
CA CYS A 342 14.55 24.62 -7.43
C CYS A 342 15.77 24.93 -8.32
N GLN A 343 16.15 26.22 -8.42
CA GLN A 343 17.43 26.64 -9.02
C GLN A 343 18.58 26.38 -8.02
N TRP A 344 18.68 25.15 -7.56
CA TRP A 344 19.63 24.73 -6.55
C TRP A 344 20.86 24.08 -7.22
N HIS A 345 21.54 23.18 -6.51
CA HIS A 345 22.72 22.50 -7.03
C HIS A 345 22.39 21.47 -8.13
N ASP A 346 23.41 21.18 -8.94
CA ASP A 346 23.35 20.11 -9.94
C ASP A 346 23.09 18.73 -9.28
N PRO A 347 22.35 17.84 -9.92
CA PRO A 347 21.73 17.95 -11.25
C PRO A 347 20.24 18.36 -11.22
N ILE A 348 19.77 19.02 -10.15
CA ILE A 348 18.35 19.32 -9.94
C ILE A 348 17.75 20.16 -11.08
N PRO A 349 18.32 21.35 -11.45
CA PRO A 349 17.75 22.16 -12.52
C PRO A 349 17.70 21.45 -13.86
N GLN A 350 18.72 20.64 -14.17
CA GLN A 350 18.81 19.88 -15.43
C GLN A 350 17.69 18.84 -15.52
N ILE A 351 17.46 18.07 -14.43
CA ILE A 351 16.39 17.06 -14.36
C ILE A 351 15.02 17.71 -14.54
N LEU A 352 14.74 18.80 -13.83
CA LEU A 352 13.47 19.50 -13.92
C LEU A 352 13.22 20.03 -15.34
N THR A 353 14.24 20.63 -15.94
CA THR A 353 14.16 21.22 -17.30
C THR A 353 13.96 20.14 -18.36
N ALA A 354 14.67 19.02 -18.26
CA ALA A 354 14.59 17.91 -19.22
C ALA A 354 13.29 17.09 -19.08
N THR A 355 12.61 17.13 -17.94
CA THR A 355 11.35 16.40 -17.75
C THR A 355 10.28 16.91 -18.74
N LEU A 356 9.67 16.02 -19.52
CA LEU A 356 8.58 16.38 -20.41
C LEU A 356 7.33 16.80 -19.62
N ASP A 357 6.58 17.79 -20.11
CA ASP A 357 5.37 18.27 -19.44
C ASP A 357 4.36 17.15 -19.22
N THR A 358 4.23 16.25 -20.20
CA THR A 358 3.35 15.06 -20.11
C THR A 358 3.72 14.11 -18.97
N GLN A 359 4.92 14.20 -18.43
CA GLN A 359 5.44 13.42 -17.32
C GLN A 359 5.35 14.16 -15.98
N VAL A 360 4.74 15.36 -15.97
CA VAL A 360 4.57 16.17 -14.76
C VAL A 360 3.13 16.12 -14.28
N SER A 361 2.95 16.03 -12.98
CA SER A 361 1.66 16.15 -12.31
C SER A 361 1.83 16.86 -10.97
N GLY A 362 0.76 17.43 -10.44
CA GLY A 362 0.81 18.06 -9.12
C GLY A 362 -0.59 18.27 -8.55
N TYR A 363 -0.66 18.19 -7.23
CA TYR A 363 -1.94 18.28 -6.54
C TYR A 363 -1.76 18.74 -5.09
N PRO A 364 -2.78 19.43 -4.53
CA PRO A 364 -2.85 19.70 -3.10
C PRO A 364 -2.89 18.41 -2.30
N VAL A 365 -2.19 18.37 -1.18
CA VAL A 365 -2.06 17.15 -0.37
C VAL A 365 -3.12 17.12 0.72
N TYR A 366 -3.80 16.00 0.81
CA TYR A 366 -4.82 15.75 1.82
C TYR A 366 -4.56 14.45 2.57
N ASP A 367 -5.01 14.41 3.81
CA ASP A 367 -5.23 13.18 4.56
C ASP A 367 -6.68 13.10 5.07
N ARG A 368 -6.96 12.09 5.86
CA ARG A 368 -8.21 11.98 6.63
C ARG A 368 -7.91 11.84 8.11
N VAL A 369 -8.81 12.34 8.92
CA VAL A 369 -8.81 12.10 10.35
C VAL A 369 -8.83 10.59 10.60
N LEU A 370 -8.07 10.13 11.59
CA LEU A 370 -8.04 8.73 11.98
C LEU A 370 -9.44 8.29 12.45
N LEU A 371 -9.81 7.08 12.06
CA LEU A 371 -11.00 6.43 12.58
C LEU A 371 -10.74 5.93 13.99
N GLU A 372 -11.66 6.22 14.89
CA GLU A 372 -11.65 5.58 16.20
C GLU A 372 -11.95 4.08 16.06
N PRO A 373 -11.31 3.21 16.87
CA PRO A 373 -11.47 1.75 16.77
C PRO A 373 -12.92 1.29 16.86
N GLU A 374 -13.77 2.02 17.59
CA GLU A 374 -15.19 1.72 17.76
C GLU A 374 -15.97 1.76 16.44
N TRP A 375 -15.56 2.60 15.48
CA TRP A 375 -16.18 2.65 14.16
C TRP A 375 -15.89 1.39 13.33
N LEU A 376 -14.74 0.77 13.54
CA LEU A 376 -14.36 -0.47 12.86
C LEU A 376 -14.91 -1.71 13.56
N ALA A 377 -15.31 -1.57 14.84
CA ALA A 377 -15.86 -2.65 15.65
C ALA A 377 -17.40 -2.76 15.57
N LYS A 378 -18.06 -1.93 14.76
CA LYS A 378 -19.51 -2.05 14.53
C LYS A 378 -19.83 -3.41 13.94
N GLU A 379 -20.84 -4.07 14.51
CA GLU A 379 -21.43 -5.27 13.93
C GLU A 379 -22.00 -4.92 12.55
N GLY A 380 -21.65 -5.73 11.55
CA GLY A 380 -22.10 -5.53 10.18
C GLY A 380 -21.28 -6.35 9.19
N ARG A 381 -21.70 -6.32 7.95
CA ARG A 381 -21.09 -7.08 6.84
C ARG A 381 -20.25 -6.19 5.91
N THR A 382 -20.12 -4.92 6.26
CA THR A 382 -19.33 -3.94 5.49
C THR A 382 -18.21 -3.39 6.35
N THR A 383 -16.97 -3.35 5.83
CA THR A 383 -15.77 -2.80 6.51
C THR A 383 -14.88 -2.01 5.55
N LEU A 384 -13.91 -1.28 6.12
CA LEU A 384 -12.93 -0.47 5.40
C LEU A 384 -11.55 -1.12 5.43
#